data_ddf81e8b716c9f7390f328480c277fb1
#
_entry.id   ddf81e8b716c9f7390f328480c277fb1
#
_cell.length_a   1.000
_cell.length_b   1.000
_cell.length_c   1.000
_cell.angle_alpha   90.00
_cell.angle_beta   90.00
_cell.angle_gamma   90.00
#
_symmetry.space_group_name_H-M   'P 1'
#
loop_
_entity.id
_entity.type
_entity.pdbx_description
1 polymer ?
#
loop_
_entity_poly.entity_id
_entity_poly.type
_entity_poly.pdbx_seq_one_letter_code
_entity_poly.pdbx_strand_id
1 'polypeptide(L)'
;INQNGCFLNGKKINGDPFEILNDCIQSWKNKTDDIASVGFLSYDLKDLLYPNINFSKKKYDVPLCWFGKPKEIFYVKNKYIIDKIPELYPIESKVQFSHYQKNLKKIKRKLKNGDVYQVNYTYSKNFKTDDDIFDLFFYLSNIAKPHYGWFFDINTIQILCFSPEQFFTTNQQRIYSTPIKGTMKRSSDKILDDYNKKILENSEKDKAENLMITDLIR
;
A
#
# COMPACT_ATOMS: atom_id res chain seq x y z
N ILE A 1 -0.66 -0.01 17.42
CA ILE A 1 -2.11 0.19 17.57
C ILE A 1 -2.82 -0.99 16.95
N ASN A 2 -3.70 -1.62 17.67
CA ASN A 2 -4.56 -2.70 17.19
C ASN A 2 -5.99 -2.52 17.73
N GLN A 3 -6.88 -3.50 17.53
CA GLN A 3 -8.27 -3.44 18.00
C GLN A 3 -8.41 -3.37 19.53
N ASN A 4 -7.38 -3.81 20.28
CA ASN A 4 -7.39 -3.84 21.74
C ASN A 4 -6.80 -2.57 22.38
N GLY A 5 -6.32 -1.63 21.55
CA GLY A 5 -5.78 -0.34 21.99
C GLY A 5 -4.40 0.00 21.45
N CYS A 6 -3.79 0.98 22.09
CA CYS A 6 -2.42 1.42 21.79
C CYS A 6 -1.42 0.71 22.73
N PHE A 7 -0.31 0.26 22.16
CA PHE A 7 0.75 -0.43 22.90
C PHE A 7 2.11 0.16 22.56
N LEU A 8 2.94 0.42 23.53
CA LEU A 8 4.34 0.78 23.38
C LEU A 8 5.21 -0.27 24.07
N ASN A 9 6.11 -0.91 23.32
CA ASN A 9 6.96 -2.00 23.79
C ASN A 9 6.16 -3.11 24.55
N GLY A 10 4.98 -3.47 24.01
CA GLY A 10 4.10 -4.47 24.60
C GLY A 10 3.23 -4.00 25.77
N LYS A 11 3.45 -2.80 26.32
CA LYS A 11 2.64 -2.24 27.39
C LYS A 11 1.50 -1.39 26.85
N LYS A 12 0.28 -1.65 27.33
CA LYS A 12 -0.90 -0.86 26.95
C LYS A 12 -0.80 0.57 27.47
N ILE A 13 -1.11 1.53 26.60
CA ILE A 13 -1.13 2.97 26.93
C ILE A 13 -2.54 3.48 26.67
N ASN A 14 -3.05 4.30 27.59
CA ASN A 14 -4.32 4.98 27.45
C ASN A 14 -4.10 6.38 26.84
N GLY A 15 -4.97 6.81 25.95
CA GLY A 15 -4.95 8.11 25.31
C GLY A 15 -5.33 8.02 23.83
N ASP A 16 -5.31 9.16 23.15
CA ASP A 16 -5.53 9.20 21.72
C ASP A 16 -4.37 8.50 20.97
N PRO A 17 -4.66 7.52 20.12
CA PRO A 17 -3.61 6.74 19.44
C PRO A 17 -2.69 7.58 18.55
N PHE A 18 -3.21 8.65 17.94
CA PHE A 18 -2.44 9.49 17.02
C PHE A 18 -1.56 10.49 17.77
N GLU A 19 -2.04 11.01 18.91
CA GLU A 19 -1.21 11.82 19.81
C GLU A 19 -0.05 11.01 20.36
N ILE A 20 -0.33 9.79 20.87
CA ILE A 20 0.70 8.86 21.35
C ILE A 20 1.73 8.55 20.26
N LEU A 21 1.28 8.27 19.03
CA LEU A 21 2.18 8.02 17.91
C LEU A 21 3.05 9.24 17.59
N ASN A 22 2.45 10.43 17.56
CA ASN A 22 3.18 11.68 17.33
C ASN A 22 4.26 11.89 18.40
N ASP A 23 3.92 11.75 19.67
CA ASP A 23 4.85 11.93 20.77
C ASP A 23 6.00 10.93 20.71
N CYS A 24 5.71 9.67 20.39
CA CYS A 24 6.74 8.65 20.17
C CYS A 24 7.68 9.06 19.04
N ILE A 25 7.15 9.44 17.88
CA ILE A 25 7.96 9.84 16.72
C ILE A 25 8.80 11.08 17.05
N GLN A 26 8.23 12.09 17.72
CA GLN A 26 8.98 13.27 18.13
C GLN A 26 10.12 12.93 19.12
N SER A 27 9.85 12.04 20.07
CA SER A 27 10.86 11.58 21.03
C SER A 27 11.98 10.75 20.38
N TRP A 28 11.69 10.09 19.26
CA TRP A 28 12.68 9.28 18.52
C TRP A 28 13.54 10.09 17.56
N LYS A 29 13.09 11.30 17.18
CA LYS A 29 13.88 12.19 16.31
C LYS A 29 15.16 12.58 17.01
N ASN A 30 16.28 12.37 16.34
CA ASN A 30 17.59 12.83 16.75
C ASN A 30 18.19 13.62 15.58
N LYS A 31 18.99 14.65 15.85
CA LYS A 31 19.61 15.49 14.80
C LYS A 31 20.60 14.72 13.92
N THR A 32 21.08 13.58 14.39
CA THR A 32 22.11 12.77 13.73
C THR A 32 21.55 11.54 13.02
N ASP A 33 20.28 11.18 13.25
CA ASP A 33 19.70 9.97 12.66
C ASP A 33 19.03 10.30 11.32
N ASP A 34 19.42 9.60 10.24
CA ASP A 34 18.82 9.73 8.90
C ASP A 34 17.36 9.27 8.89
N ILE A 35 17.02 8.27 9.72
CA ILE A 35 15.70 7.68 9.84
C ILE A 35 15.28 7.65 11.31
N ALA A 36 14.29 8.47 11.64
CA ALA A 36 13.76 8.52 13.00
C ALA A 36 12.85 7.33 13.33
N SER A 37 12.05 6.89 12.37
CA SER A 37 11.13 5.76 12.51
C SER A 37 10.77 5.17 11.17
N VAL A 38 10.38 3.89 11.19
CA VAL A 38 9.78 3.17 10.06
C VAL A 38 8.47 2.53 10.51
N GLY A 39 7.51 2.40 9.59
CA GLY A 39 6.24 1.81 9.97
C GLY A 39 5.22 1.82 8.84
N PHE A 40 3.99 1.45 9.19
CA PHE A 40 2.87 1.49 8.26
C PHE A 40 1.55 1.85 8.96
N LEU A 41 0.63 2.36 8.16
CA LEU A 41 -0.77 2.54 8.49
C LEU A 41 -1.58 1.54 7.66
N SER A 42 -2.33 0.67 8.31
CA SER A 42 -3.21 -0.28 7.64
C SER A 42 -4.44 0.43 7.08
N TYR A 43 -4.97 -0.06 5.97
CA TYR A 43 -6.27 0.40 5.45
C TYR A 43 -7.41 0.25 6.49
N ASP A 44 -7.29 -0.71 7.39
CA ASP A 44 -8.28 -0.94 8.46
C ASP A 44 -8.22 0.08 9.60
N LEU A 45 -7.26 1.03 9.55
CA LEU A 45 -7.26 2.20 10.44
C LEU A 45 -8.54 3.03 10.32
N LYS A 46 -9.24 2.93 9.19
CA LYS A 46 -10.57 3.50 8.98
C LYS A 46 -11.58 3.15 10.09
N ASP A 47 -11.43 1.98 10.73
CA ASP A 47 -12.33 1.55 11.80
C ASP A 47 -12.23 2.44 13.04
N LEU A 48 -11.04 3.03 13.27
CA LEU A 48 -10.83 4.02 14.33
C LEU A 48 -11.26 5.43 13.90
N LEU A 49 -11.02 5.78 12.62
CA LEU A 49 -11.35 7.10 12.09
C LEU A 49 -12.85 7.30 11.91
N TYR A 50 -13.60 6.22 11.64
CA TYR A 50 -15.03 6.25 11.37
C TYR A 50 -15.79 5.23 12.23
N PRO A 51 -15.82 5.39 13.57
CA PRO A 51 -16.38 4.39 14.49
C PRO A 51 -17.90 4.16 14.29
N ASN A 52 -18.58 5.13 13.67
CA ASN A 52 -20.02 5.05 13.39
C ASN A 52 -20.35 4.29 12.09
N ILE A 53 -19.33 3.88 11.32
CA ILE A 53 -19.51 3.13 10.08
C ILE A 53 -19.23 1.65 10.34
N ASN A 54 -20.20 0.81 10.00
CA ASN A 54 -20.07 -0.64 10.16
C ASN A 54 -19.34 -1.23 8.96
N PHE A 55 -18.03 -1.43 9.09
CA PHE A 55 -17.20 -2.05 8.05
C PHE A 55 -17.26 -3.58 8.09
N SER A 56 -16.92 -4.21 6.98
CA SER A 56 -16.80 -5.67 6.93
C SER A 56 -15.75 -6.18 7.91
N LYS A 57 -16.04 -7.32 8.55
CA LYS A 57 -15.12 -7.94 9.52
C LYS A 57 -13.77 -8.22 8.87
N LYS A 58 -12.70 -7.96 9.61
CA LYS A 58 -11.32 -8.25 9.21
C LYS A 58 -11.11 -9.75 9.06
N LYS A 59 -10.32 -10.10 8.07
CA LYS A 59 -9.96 -11.50 7.81
C LYS A 59 -8.65 -11.89 8.50
N TYR A 60 -7.78 -10.92 8.76
CA TYR A 60 -6.45 -11.13 9.32
C TYR A 60 -6.22 -10.18 10.49
N ASP A 61 -5.47 -10.65 11.49
CA ASP A 61 -5.06 -9.85 12.65
C ASP A 61 -3.78 -9.08 12.34
N VAL A 62 -3.90 -8.10 11.46
CA VAL A 62 -2.81 -7.15 11.15
C VAL A 62 -2.97 -5.92 12.04
N PRO A 63 -1.89 -5.37 12.61
CA PRO A 63 -1.96 -4.11 13.34
C PRO A 63 -2.59 -3.01 12.48
N LEU A 64 -3.41 -2.16 13.10
CA LEU A 64 -3.99 -0.99 12.42
C LEU A 64 -2.92 0.04 12.08
N CYS A 65 -1.93 0.13 12.96
CA CYS A 65 -0.77 0.99 12.81
C CYS A 65 0.38 0.36 13.57
N TRP A 66 1.56 0.32 12.95
CA TRP A 66 2.78 -0.14 13.58
C TRP A 66 3.93 0.78 13.19
N PHE A 67 4.70 1.24 14.17
CA PHE A 67 5.90 2.04 14.00
C PHE A 67 6.99 1.58 14.97
N GLY A 68 8.23 1.66 14.52
CA GLY A 68 9.40 1.33 15.32
C GLY A 68 10.54 2.30 15.07
N LYS A 69 11.36 2.55 16.11
CA LYS A 69 12.65 3.23 15.97
C LYS A 69 13.70 2.20 15.57
N PRO A 70 14.44 2.37 14.46
CA PRO A 70 15.56 1.50 14.13
C PRO A 70 16.63 1.53 15.25
N LYS A 71 17.17 0.37 15.60
CA LYS A 71 18.35 0.29 16.47
C LYS A 71 19.63 0.51 15.65
N GLU A 72 19.64 -0.04 14.46
CA GLU A 72 20.79 0.00 13.55
C GLU A 72 20.28 0.18 12.13
N ILE A 73 21.05 0.88 11.30
CA ILE A 73 20.75 1.17 9.90
C ILE A 73 21.95 0.75 9.07
N PHE A 74 21.73 -0.13 8.10
CA PHE A 74 22.76 -0.59 7.18
C PHE A 74 22.42 -0.21 5.75
N TYR A 75 23.38 0.38 5.04
CA TYR A 75 23.26 0.68 3.61
C TYR A 75 24.00 -0.37 2.80
N VAL A 76 23.24 -1.20 2.08
CA VAL A 76 23.80 -2.28 1.26
C VAL A 76 23.87 -1.82 -0.20
N LYS A 77 25.07 -1.80 -0.76
CA LYS A 77 25.31 -1.45 -2.17
C LYS A 77 25.30 -2.67 -3.10
N ASN A 78 25.51 -3.85 -2.55
CA ASN A 78 25.61 -5.07 -3.33
C ASN A 78 24.21 -5.58 -3.70
N LYS A 79 24.09 -6.11 -4.92
CA LYS A 79 22.87 -6.76 -5.35
C LYS A 79 22.66 -8.04 -4.53
N TYR A 80 21.48 -8.21 -3.99
CA TYR A 80 21.12 -9.45 -3.32
C TYR A 80 21.04 -10.59 -4.35
N ILE A 81 21.71 -11.69 -4.07
CA ILE A 81 21.76 -12.88 -4.94
C ILE A 81 20.76 -13.87 -4.38
N ILE A 82 19.87 -14.34 -5.23
CA ILE A 82 18.87 -15.35 -4.92
C ILE A 82 19.41 -16.69 -5.45
N ASP A 83 19.63 -17.64 -4.57
CA ASP A 83 20.19 -18.94 -4.94
C ASP A 83 19.18 -19.83 -5.67
N LYS A 84 17.92 -19.74 -5.30
CA LYS A 84 16.81 -20.51 -5.88
C LYS A 84 15.63 -19.60 -6.18
N ILE A 85 15.01 -19.78 -7.35
CA ILE A 85 13.75 -19.07 -7.68
C ILE A 85 12.64 -19.56 -6.75
N PRO A 86 12.05 -18.68 -5.93
CA PRO A 86 10.98 -19.07 -5.03
C PRO A 86 9.71 -19.48 -5.78
N GLU A 87 9.03 -20.49 -5.26
CA GLU A 87 7.81 -21.02 -5.86
C GLU A 87 6.56 -20.58 -5.08
N LEU A 88 5.53 -20.20 -5.81
CA LEU A 88 4.23 -19.83 -5.26
C LEU A 88 3.15 -20.78 -5.77
N TYR A 89 2.53 -21.50 -4.86
CA TYR A 89 1.45 -22.44 -5.15
C TYR A 89 0.10 -21.75 -4.90
N PRO A 90 -0.75 -21.55 -5.92
CA PRO A 90 -2.04 -20.91 -5.72
C PRO A 90 -2.94 -21.79 -4.86
N ILE A 91 -3.55 -21.19 -3.86
CA ILE A 91 -4.64 -21.80 -3.09
C ILE A 91 -5.94 -21.41 -3.79
N GLU A 92 -6.88 -22.35 -3.90
CA GLU A 92 -8.17 -22.10 -4.55
C GLU A 92 -8.81 -20.78 -4.10
N SER A 93 -9.11 -19.94 -5.08
CA SER A 93 -9.80 -18.68 -4.82
C SER A 93 -11.27 -18.95 -4.54
N LYS A 94 -11.78 -18.47 -3.41
CA LYS A 94 -13.21 -18.50 -3.10
C LYS A 94 -14.04 -17.56 -3.98
N VAL A 95 -13.39 -16.73 -4.80
CA VAL A 95 -14.09 -15.78 -5.68
C VAL A 95 -14.34 -16.42 -7.03
N GLN A 96 -15.55 -16.95 -7.21
CA GLN A 96 -16.01 -17.43 -8.51
C GLN A 96 -16.21 -16.28 -9.48
N PHE A 97 -15.94 -16.51 -10.76
CA PHE A 97 -16.11 -15.51 -11.81
C PHE A 97 -17.55 -14.95 -11.90
N SER A 98 -18.56 -15.79 -11.68
CA SER A 98 -19.96 -15.36 -11.58
C SER A 98 -20.22 -14.34 -10.47
N HIS A 99 -19.58 -14.52 -9.29
CA HIS A 99 -19.66 -13.58 -8.20
C HIS A 99 -18.99 -12.24 -8.56
N TYR A 100 -17.80 -12.31 -9.17
CA TYR A 100 -17.11 -11.12 -9.67
C TYR A 100 -17.99 -10.33 -10.65
N GLN A 101 -18.57 -11.01 -11.66
CA GLN A 101 -19.46 -10.36 -12.63
C GLN A 101 -20.70 -9.71 -11.98
N LYS A 102 -21.32 -10.40 -11.03
CA LYS A 102 -22.48 -9.88 -10.27
C LYS A 102 -22.13 -8.59 -9.52
N ASN A 103 -20.99 -8.57 -8.83
CA ASN A 103 -20.54 -7.39 -8.10
C ASN A 103 -20.18 -6.25 -9.05
N LEU A 104 -19.49 -6.53 -10.16
CA LEU A 104 -19.16 -5.53 -11.17
C LEU A 104 -20.41 -4.87 -11.77
N LYS A 105 -21.47 -5.65 -12.04
CA LYS A 105 -22.76 -5.11 -12.51
C LYS A 105 -23.40 -4.18 -11.45
N LYS A 106 -23.32 -4.53 -10.17
CA LYS A 106 -23.81 -3.66 -9.08
C LYS A 106 -23.02 -2.35 -8.99
N ILE A 107 -21.70 -2.43 -9.06
CA ILE A 107 -20.81 -1.25 -9.03
C ILE A 107 -21.12 -0.34 -10.22
N LYS A 108 -21.19 -0.88 -11.44
CA LYS A 108 -21.54 -0.10 -12.63
C LYS A 108 -22.89 0.62 -12.51
N ARG A 109 -23.88 -0.03 -11.89
CA ARG A 109 -25.18 0.60 -11.64
C ARG A 109 -25.05 1.77 -10.66
N LYS A 110 -24.27 1.62 -9.58
CA LYS A 110 -24.02 2.68 -8.60
C LYS A 110 -23.29 3.89 -9.23
N LEU A 111 -22.30 3.63 -10.06
CA LEU A 111 -21.61 4.66 -10.85
C LEU A 111 -22.58 5.39 -11.78
N LYS A 112 -23.43 4.65 -12.52
CA LYS A 112 -24.42 5.23 -13.45
C LYS A 112 -25.46 6.10 -12.74
N ASN A 113 -25.85 5.71 -11.53
CA ASN A 113 -26.82 6.47 -10.72
C ASN A 113 -26.20 7.69 -10.03
N GLY A 114 -24.89 7.87 -10.08
CA GLY A 114 -24.21 8.95 -9.34
C GLY A 114 -24.05 8.69 -7.84
N ASP A 115 -24.37 7.47 -7.36
CA ASP A 115 -24.22 7.13 -5.93
C ASP A 115 -22.75 7.17 -5.48
N VAL A 116 -21.84 6.87 -6.42
CA VAL A 116 -20.37 6.94 -6.28
C VAL A 116 -19.76 7.36 -7.61
N TYR A 117 -18.61 8.01 -7.61
CA TYR A 117 -17.90 8.39 -8.84
C TYR A 117 -16.73 7.45 -9.16
N GLN A 118 -16.20 6.77 -8.16
CA GLN A 118 -15.14 5.76 -8.33
C GLN A 118 -15.26 4.66 -7.27
N VAL A 119 -14.87 3.43 -7.62
CA VAL A 119 -14.80 2.29 -6.71
C VAL A 119 -13.55 1.46 -7.03
N ASN A 120 -12.73 1.23 -6.04
CA ASN A 120 -11.65 0.24 -6.10
C ASN A 120 -12.19 -1.11 -5.67
N TYR A 121 -12.50 -1.97 -6.65
CA TYR A 121 -12.98 -3.32 -6.38
C TYR A 121 -11.81 -4.29 -6.24
N THR A 122 -11.61 -4.79 -5.03
CA THR A 122 -10.47 -5.66 -4.70
C THR A 122 -10.94 -7.01 -4.16
N TYR A 123 -10.12 -8.03 -4.38
CA TYR A 123 -10.24 -9.35 -3.76
C TYR A 123 -8.86 -9.96 -3.56
N SER A 124 -8.72 -10.78 -2.52
CA SER A 124 -7.46 -11.45 -2.21
C SER A 124 -7.30 -12.73 -3.02
N LYS A 125 -6.07 -12.99 -3.48
CA LYS A 125 -5.63 -14.30 -3.93
C LYS A 125 -4.69 -14.87 -2.86
N ASN A 126 -4.83 -16.16 -2.57
CA ASN A 126 -4.00 -16.83 -1.59
C ASN A 126 -3.00 -17.74 -2.28
N PHE A 127 -1.79 -17.75 -1.77
CA PHE A 127 -0.72 -18.62 -2.23
C PHE A 127 -0.06 -19.28 -1.01
N LYS A 128 0.55 -20.41 -1.22
CA LYS A 128 1.44 -21.08 -0.29
C LYS A 128 2.85 -21.07 -0.87
N THR A 129 3.84 -20.92 -0.03
CA THR A 129 5.24 -21.15 -0.36
C THR A 129 5.92 -21.83 0.81
N ASP A 130 6.91 -22.65 0.53
CA ASP A 130 7.81 -23.26 1.51
C ASP A 130 9.21 -22.61 1.42
N ASP A 131 9.39 -21.63 0.50
CA ASP A 131 10.63 -20.88 0.33
C ASP A 131 10.71 -19.68 1.29
N ASP A 132 11.91 -19.14 1.45
CA ASP A 132 12.14 -17.96 2.29
C ASP A 132 11.42 -16.74 1.73
N ILE A 133 10.73 -16.01 2.59
CA ILE A 133 9.91 -14.85 2.19
C ILE A 133 10.78 -13.64 1.82
N PHE A 134 11.98 -13.53 2.37
CA PHE A 134 12.93 -12.48 2.02
C PHE A 134 13.49 -12.69 0.60
N ASP A 135 13.82 -13.95 0.24
CA ASP A 135 14.18 -14.31 -1.13
C ASP A 135 13.03 -14.02 -2.11
N LEU A 136 11.80 -14.36 -1.71
CA LEU A 136 10.60 -14.04 -2.49
C LEU A 136 10.45 -12.53 -2.70
N PHE A 137 10.70 -11.72 -1.68
CA PHE A 137 10.67 -10.26 -1.81
C PHE A 137 11.66 -9.76 -2.86
N PHE A 138 12.90 -10.20 -2.81
CA PHE A 138 13.92 -9.80 -3.80
C PHE A 138 13.62 -10.31 -5.20
N TYR A 139 13.14 -11.55 -5.33
CA TYR A 139 12.72 -12.11 -6.60
C TYR A 139 11.63 -11.26 -7.26
N LEU A 140 10.57 -10.99 -6.52
CA LEU A 140 9.47 -10.16 -7.01
C LEU A 140 9.88 -8.70 -7.26
N SER A 141 10.77 -8.14 -6.44
CA SER A 141 11.33 -6.80 -6.65
C SER A 141 12.11 -6.69 -7.95
N ASN A 142 12.88 -7.72 -8.30
CA ASN A 142 13.62 -7.76 -9.56
C ASN A 142 12.71 -7.80 -10.80
N ILE A 143 11.53 -8.42 -10.68
CA ILE A 143 10.53 -8.49 -11.73
C ILE A 143 9.71 -7.21 -11.80
N ALA A 144 9.15 -6.79 -10.68
CA ALA A 144 8.21 -5.66 -10.59
C ALA A 144 8.90 -4.31 -10.72
N LYS A 145 10.18 -4.21 -10.30
CA LYS A 145 10.98 -2.98 -10.27
C LYS A 145 10.19 -1.81 -9.66
N PRO A 146 9.65 -1.97 -8.44
CA PRO A 146 8.80 -0.97 -7.82
C PRO A 146 9.60 0.31 -7.53
N HIS A 147 8.96 1.47 -7.64
CA HIS A 147 9.56 2.72 -7.16
C HIS A 147 9.70 2.73 -5.63
N TYR A 148 8.75 2.08 -4.93
CA TYR A 148 8.71 2.00 -3.48
C TYR A 148 8.54 0.54 -3.08
N GLY A 149 9.65 -0.09 -2.69
CA GLY A 149 9.67 -1.48 -2.21
C GLY A 149 9.99 -1.53 -0.72
N TRP A 150 9.20 -2.28 0.06
CA TRP A 150 9.38 -2.45 1.50
C TRP A 150 9.17 -3.90 1.89
N PHE A 151 10.02 -4.37 2.80
CA PHE A 151 9.85 -5.63 3.50
C PHE A 151 9.80 -5.35 5.00
N PHE A 152 8.70 -5.73 5.63
CA PHE A 152 8.57 -5.67 7.09
C PHE A 152 8.41 -7.09 7.64
N ASP A 153 9.23 -7.42 8.62
CA ASP A 153 9.04 -8.61 9.45
C ASP A 153 8.70 -8.13 10.87
N ILE A 154 7.48 -8.39 11.30
CA ILE A 154 6.96 -8.01 12.61
C ILE A 154 6.50 -9.25 13.37
N ASN A 155 7.40 -10.20 13.55
CA ASN A 155 7.22 -11.48 14.23
C ASN A 155 6.25 -12.44 13.53
N THR A 156 4.94 -12.23 13.69
CA THR A 156 3.90 -13.16 13.18
C THR A 156 3.45 -12.85 11.76
N ILE A 157 3.84 -11.69 11.22
CA ILE A 157 3.40 -11.20 9.91
C ILE A 157 4.58 -10.63 9.16
N GLN A 158 4.74 -11.06 7.93
CA GLN A 158 5.68 -10.47 6.98
C GLN A 158 4.91 -9.74 5.89
N ILE A 159 5.30 -8.50 5.61
CA ILE A 159 4.62 -7.64 4.64
C ILE A 159 5.60 -7.32 3.52
N LEU A 160 5.23 -7.69 2.30
CA LEU A 160 5.95 -7.36 1.08
C LEU A 160 5.17 -6.29 0.32
N CYS A 161 5.79 -5.16 0.10
CA CYS A 161 5.17 -4.05 -0.62
C CYS A 161 5.95 -3.75 -1.91
N PHE A 162 5.21 -3.61 -3.01
CA PHE A 162 5.72 -3.26 -4.34
C PHE A 162 4.85 -2.13 -4.90
N SER A 163 5.01 -0.93 -4.34
CA SER A 163 4.16 0.20 -4.73
C SER A 163 4.76 0.97 -5.91
N PRO A 164 3.97 1.26 -6.95
CA PRO A 164 4.36 2.16 -8.02
C PRO A 164 4.18 3.64 -7.64
N GLU A 165 3.42 3.93 -6.57
CA GLU A 165 2.90 5.25 -6.25
C GLU A 165 3.27 5.67 -4.84
N GLN A 166 3.70 6.94 -4.70
CA GLN A 166 3.96 7.56 -3.42
C GLN A 166 2.66 8.13 -2.84
N PHE A 167 2.37 7.80 -1.57
CA PHE A 167 1.20 8.36 -0.91
C PHE A 167 1.39 9.87 -0.70
N PHE A 168 2.37 10.26 0.08
CA PHE A 168 2.80 11.65 0.21
C PHE A 168 4.23 11.75 0.74
N THR A 169 4.83 12.89 0.55
CA THR A 169 6.06 13.31 1.24
C THR A 169 5.88 14.70 1.81
N THR A 170 6.61 15.01 2.88
CA THR A 170 6.59 16.32 3.50
C THR A 170 7.98 16.94 3.47
N ASN A 171 8.03 18.23 3.21
CA ASN A 171 9.25 19.01 3.35
C ASN A 171 8.89 20.31 4.07
N GLN A 172 9.36 20.46 5.31
CA GLN A 172 9.03 21.60 6.16
C GLN A 172 7.50 21.78 6.31
N GLN A 173 6.92 22.77 5.66
CA GLN A 173 5.49 23.13 5.72
C GLN A 173 4.69 22.66 4.50
N ARG A 174 5.31 21.92 3.58
CA ARG A 174 4.65 21.48 2.34
C ARG A 174 4.46 19.97 2.33
N ILE A 175 3.31 19.55 1.83
CA ILE A 175 2.97 18.16 1.55
C ILE A 175 2.92 17.98 0.03
N TYR A 176 3.57 16.95 -0.46
CA TYR A 176 3.58 16.59 -1.87
C TYR A 176 2.97 15.20 -2.04
N SER A 177 2.07 15.09 -2.99
CA SER A 177 1.51 13.81 -3.44
C SER A 177 1.49 13.80 -4.95
N THR A 178 1.70 12.62 -5.54
CA THR A 178 1.75 12.45 -7.01
C THR A 178 0.86 11.27 -7.38
N PRO A 179 -0.47 11.46 -7.39
CA PRO A 179 -1.39 10.39 -7.75
C PRO A 179 -1.23 10.00 -9.22
N ILE A 180 -1.25 8.69 -9.48
CA ILE A 180 -1.10 8.12 -10.82
C ILE A 180 -2.44 7.54 -11.25
N LYS A 181 -2.99 8.03 -12.36
CA LYS A 181 -4.17 7.49 -13.03
C LYS A 181 -3.94 7.39 -14.53
N GLY A 182 -4.63 6.44 -15.14
CA GLY A 182 -4.41 6.11 -16.53
C GLY A 182 -3.16 5.27 -16.78
N THR A 183 -3.26 4.35 -17.70
CA THR A 183 -2.14 3.50 -18.12
C THR A 183 -2.21 3.24 -19.62
N MET A 184 -1.03 3.26 -20.26
CA MET A 184 -0.90 2.93 -21.67
C MET A 184 0.26 1.95 -21.84
N LYS A 185 0.11 1.02 -22.78
CA LYS A 185 1.15 0.03 -23.07
C LYS A 185 2.38 0.74 -23.65
N ARG A 186 3.55 0.40 -23.11
CA ARG A 186 4.84 0.83 -23.67
C ARG A 186 5.16 0.03 -24.95
N SER A 187 5.90 0.62 -25.85
CA SER A 187 6.39 -0.04 -27.06
C SER A 187 7.92 0.04 -27.15
N SER A 188 8.54 -0.98 -27.75
CA SER A 188 9.96 -0.92 -28.13
C SER A 188 10.19 -0.03 -29.36
N ASP A 189 9.17 0.17 -30.19
CA ASP A 189 9.17 1.16 -31.26
C ASP A 189 8.95 2.55 -30.66
N LYS A 190 9.92 3.42 -30.84
CA LYS A 190 9.91 4.77 -30.26
C LYS A 190 8.76 5.63 -30.79
N ILE A 191 8.43 5.51 -32.07
CA ILE A 191 7.33 6.30 -32.70
C ILE A 191 6.01 5.90 -32.09
N LEU A 192 5.78 4.60 -31.96
CA LEU A 192 4.55 4.05 -31.35
C LEU A 192 4.49 4.38 -29.85
N ASP A 193 5.62 4.34 -29.14
CA ASP A 193 5.68 4.68 -27.71
C ASP A 193 5.33 6.17 -27.49
N ASP A 194 5.91 7.07 -28.29
CA ASP A 194 5.60 8.51 -28.24
C ASP A 194 4.15 8.81 -28.65
N TYR A 195 3.60 8.04 -29.57
CA TYR A 195 2.17 8.12 -29.91
C TYR A 195 1.27 7.69 -28.75
N ASN A 196 1.57 6.55 -28.14
CA ASN A 196 0.84 6.05 -26.96
C ASN A 196 0.90 7.03 -25.79
N LYS A 197 2.07 7.65 -25.56
CA LYS A 197 2.22 8.71 -24.56
C LYS A 197 1.30 9.89 -24.83
N LYS A 198 1.24 10.39 -26.06
CA LYS A 198 0.34 11.49 -26.45
C LYS A 198 -1.13 11.14 -26.28
N ILE A 199 -1.53 9.90 -26.60
CA ILE A 199 -2.91 9.44 -26.38
C ILE A 199 -3.24 9.51 -24.88
N LEU A 200 -2.36 9.00 -24.01
CA LEU A 200 -2.58 9.03 -22.58
C LEU A 200 -2.63 10.47 -22.03
N GLU A 201 -1.71 11.32 -22.45
CA GLU A 201 -1.67 12.74 -22.05
C GLU A 201 -2.92 13.52 -22.46
N ASN A 202 -3.58 13.13 -23.57
CA ASN A 202 -4.77 13.80 -24.09
C ASN A 202 -6.08 13.10 -23.73
N SER A 203 -6.03 12.00 -23.00
CA SER A 203 -7.23 11.28 -22.55
C SER A 203 -8.02 12.12 -21.54
N GLU A 204 -9.17 12.64 -21.96
CA GLU A 204 -10.07 13.42 -21.07
C GLU A 204 -10.56 12.58 -19.91
N LYS A 205 -10.83 11.30 -20.13
CA LYS A 205 -11.23 10.35 -19.09
C LYS A 205 -10.17 10.24 -18.01
N ASP A 206 -8.91 10.00 -18.39
CA ASP A 206 -7.82 9.79 -17.42
C ASP A 206 -7.46 11.09 -16.70
N LYS A 207 -7.55 12.24 -17.37
CA LYS A 207 -7.43 13.56 -16.74
C LYS A 207 -8.51 13.80 -15.71
N ALA A 208 -9.77 13.51 -16.02
CA ALA A 208 -10.89 13.67 -15.09
C ALA A 208 -10.73 12.73 -13.88
N GLU A 209 -10.33 11.48 -14.09
CA GLU A 209 -10.07 10.53 -13.02
C GLU A 209 -8.93 11.00 -12.11
N ASN A 210 -7.84 11.50 -12.69
CA ASN A 210 -6.71 12.04 -11.93
C ASN A 210 -7.11 13.27 -11.11
N LEU A 211 -7.91 14.16 -11.68
CA LEU A 211 -8.44 15.34 -10.97
C LEU A 211 -9.28 14.95 -9.76
N MET A 212 -10.17 13.95 -9.91
CA MET A 212 -11.00 13.44 -8.81
C MET A 212 -10.15 12.88 -7.66
N ILE A 213 -9.08 12.14 -7.97
CA ILE A 213 -8.20 11.59 -6.93
C ILE A 213 -7.34 12.69 -6.29
N THR A 214 -6.86 13.63 -7.07
CA THR A 214 -6.13 14.80 -6.54
C THR A 214 -6.98 15.59 -5.55
N ASP A 215 -8.25 15.78 -5.86
CA ASP A 215 -9.21 16.47 -4.98
C ASP A 215 -9.51 15.67 -3.71
N LEU A 216 -9.58 14.36 -3.81
CA LEU A 216 -9.76 13.47 -2.65
C LEU A 216 -8.56 13.50 -1.70
N ILE A 217 -7.33 13.57 -2.22
CA ILE A 217 -6.10 13.60 -1.41
C ILE A 217 -5.93 14.96 -0.73
N ARG A 218 -6.36 16.06 -1.37
CA ARG A 218 -6.30 17.41 -0.83
C ARG A 218 -7.23 17.60 0.36
#